data_791f4b06ce611f0c0b17d0dd3a8f2d72
#
_entry.id   791f4b06ce611f0c0b17d0dd3a8f2d72
#
_cell.length_a   1.000
_cell.length_b   1.000
_cell.length_c   1.000
_cell.angle_alpha   90.00
_cell.angle_beta   90.00
_cell.angle_gamma   90.00
#
_symmetry.space_group_name_H-M   'P 1'
#
loop_
_entity.id
_entity.type
_entity.pdbx_description
1 polymer ?
#
loop_
_entity_poly.entity_id
_entity_poly.type
_entity_poly.pdbx_seq_one_letter_code
_entity_poly.pdbx_strand_id
1 'polypeptide(L)'
;MTGGIRAPTDGDAAVVAGLMSQDAPEPIDEAKVLLEWTFPGVQLEKDARVGDGSYAFVDGFGDGRVWIDVAGRPTPELFDWAEARARELGSRFFAGGWTSQDAVLAELQRRGFRLTRTSFRMAIDLDEPTPGPDWPAEIEPRAFRPGDERVFYELHQETFADTWEPIGETYSEWAHQFLVPEVLVPELWTLATADGEPAGFALCHPHAVDSDLGWVRVLGVRRSSRGRGLGRALLLRAFAQFRHRGMRRVGLGVDGESPTGANALYESVGMRVVAQFAIHEKAVA
;
A
#
# COMPACT_ATOMS: atom_id res chain seq x y z
N MET A 1 -5.48 -35.57 8.66
CA MET A 1 -6.45 -35.23 7.62
C MET A 1 -6.00 -33.91 7.04
N THR A 2 -5.37 -33.89 5.88
CA THR A 2 -5.03 -32.65 5.16
C THR A 2 -6.34 -32.05 4.70
N GLY A 3 -6.79 -31.00 5.40
CA GLY A 3 -7.93 -30.22 4.96
C GLY A 3 -7.54 -29.54 3.64
N GLY A 4 -8.30 -29.78 2.57
CA GLY A 4 -8.12 -29.10 1.28
C GLY A 4 -8.35 -27.59 1.41
N ILE A 5 -7.95 -26.85 0.40
CA ILE A 5 -8.24 -25.41 0.30
C ILE A 5 -9.73 -25.17 0.04
N ARG A 6 -10.30 -24.13 0.62
CA ARG A 6 -11.69 -23.71 0.44
C ARG A 6 -11.82 -22.20 0.31
N ALA A 7 -12.93 -21.71 -0.16
CA ALA A 7 -13.25 -20.30 -0.09
C ALA A 7 -13.31 -19.82 1.37
N PRO A 8 -12.76 -18.66 1.71
CA PRO A 8 -12.90 -18.08 3.05
C PRO A 8 -14.31 -17.54 3.28
N THR A 9 -14.62 -17.36 4.55
CA THR A 9 -15.80 -16.62 5.04
C THR A 9 -15.29 -15.46 5.90
N ASP A 10 -16.16 -14.51 6.26
CA ASP A 10 -15.80 -13.40 7.15
C ASP A 10 -15.16 -13.90 8.47
N GLY A 11 -15.59 -15.06 8.96
CA GLY A 11 -15.02 -15.67 10.17
C GLY A 11 -13.55 -16.14 10.03
N ASP A 12 -13.03 -16.18 8.82
CA ASP A 12 -11.62 -16.54 8.55
C ASP A 12 -10.70 -15.30 8.54
N ALA A 13 -11.25 -14.08 8.54
CA ALA A 13 -10.48 -12.85 8.36
C ALA A 13 -9.37 -12.67 9.41
N ALA A 14 -9.63 -12.98 10.68
CA ALA A 14 -8.63 -12.93 11.74
C ALA A 14 -7.48 -13.93 11.52
N VAL A 15 -7.79 -15.14 11.03
CA VAL A 15 -6.78 -16.16 10.71
C VAL A 15 -5.94 -15.70 9.52
N VAL A 16 -6.57 -15.16 8.47
CA VAL A 16 -5.87 -14.63 7.30
C VAL A 16 -4.98 -13.45 7.66
N ALA A 17 -5.47 -12.51 8.48
CA ALA A 17 -4.67 -11.41 9.00
C ALA A 17 -3.44 -11.90 9.75
N GLY A 18 -3.58 -12.95 10.56
CA GLY A 18 -2.46 -13.62 11.24
C GLY A 18 -1.45 -14.22 10.26
N LEU A 19 -1.90 -14.89 9.19
CA LEU A 19 -1.02 -15.44 8.16
C LEU A 19 -0.27 -14.35 7.40
N MET A 20 -0.95 -13.28 7.01
CA MET A 20 -0.34 -12.13 6.30
C MET A 20 0.66 -11.37 7.17
N SER A 21 0.47 -11.38 8.49
CA SER A 21 1.36 -10.70 9.46
C SER A 21 2.63 -11.47 9.80
N GLN A 22 2.72 -12.78 9.51
CA GLN A 22 3.83 -13.63 9.99
C GLN A 22 5.21 -13.11 9.59
N ASP A 23 5.33 -12.60 8.36
CA ASP A 23 6.61 -12.13 7.80
C ASP A 23 6.53 -10.66 7.35
N ALA A 24 5.39 -10.01 7.58
CA ALA A 24 5.21 -8.60 7.27
C ALA A 24 5.93 -7.71 8.31
N PRO A 25 6.54 -6.59 7.89
CA PRO A 25 7.18 -5.65 8.81
C PRO A 25 6.19 -4.93 9.72
N GLU A 26 4.94 -4.82 9.29
CA GLU A 26 3.83 -4.29 10.08
C GLU A 26 2.72 -5.34 10.19
N PRO A 27 2.10 -5.50 11.38
CA PRO A 27 0.99 -6.43 11.54
C PRO A 27 -0.24 -5.96 10.74
N ILE A 28 -0.99 -6.93 10.24
CA ILE A 28 -2.24 -6.70 9.50
C ILE A 28 -3.40 -7.09 10.40
N ASP A 29 -4.44 -6.28 10.42
CA ASP A 29 -5.66 -6.57 11.19
C ASP A 29 -6.76 -7.21 10.33
N GLU A 30 -7.76 -7.72 11.03
CA GLU A 30 -8.94 -8.31 10.43
C GLU A 30 -9.73 -7.30 9.58
N ALA A 31 -9.81 -6.05 10.02
CA ALA A 31 -10.56 -5.01 9.32
C ALA A 31 -9.97 -4.75 7.93
N LYS A 32 -8.62 -4.76 7.82
CA LYS A 32 -7.95 -4.62 6.52
C LYS A 32 -8.26 -5.78 5.57
N VAL A 33 -8.29 -7.01 6.08
CA VAL A 33 -8.65 -8.19 5.28
C VAL A 33 -10.09 -8.10 4.79
N LEU A 34 -11.03 -7.73 5.67
CA LEU A 34 -12.43 -7.55 5.31
C LEU A 34 -12.62 -6.41 4.30
N LEU A 35 -11.86 -5.33 4.42
CA LEU A 35 -11.88 -4.22 3.46
C LEU A 35 -11.45 -4.68 2.05
N GLU A 36 -10.41 -5.50 1.96
CA GLU A 36 -9.97 -6.09 0.69
C GLU A 36 -11.02 -7.05 0.12
N TRP A 37 -11.64 -7.89 0.95
CA TRP A 37 -12.65 -8.86 0.51
C TRP A 37 -13.97 -8.22 0.07
N THR A 38 -14.26 -7.03 0.56
CA THR A 38 -15.45 -6.25 0.18
C THR A 38 -15.18 -5.21 -0.90
N PHE A 39 -13.98 -5.22 -1.49
CA PHE A 39 -13.64 -4.30 -2.56
C PHE A 39 -14.55 -4.49 -3.78
N PRO A 40 -15.00 -3.39 -4.44
CA PRO A 40 -15.86 -3.50 -5.60
C PRO A 40 -15.28 -4.39 -6.70
N GLY A 41 -16.03 -5.40 -7.12
CA GLY A 41 -15.60 -6.36 -8.14
C GLY A 41 -15.08 -7.68 -7.60
N VAL A 42 -14.67 -7.76 -6.33
CA VAL A 42 -14.22 -9.01 -5.70
C VAL A 42 -15.37 -10.00 -5.55
N GLN A 43 -15.13 -11.23 -5.98
CA GLN A 43 -16.02 -12.38 -5.82
C GLN A 43 -15.33 -13.38 -4.88
N LEU A 44 -15.43 -13.18 -3.58
CA LEU A 44 -14.65 -13.88 -2.55
C LEU A 44 -14.64 -15.40 -2.72
N GLU A 45 -15.78 -15.98 -3.09
CA GLU A 45 -15.89 -17.42 -3.35
C GLU A 45 -15.04 -17.92 -4.53
N LYS A 46 -14.69 -17.04 -5.46
CA LYS A 46 -13.87 -17.35 -6.63
C LYS A 46 -12.43 -16.84 -6.48
N ASP A 47 -12.24 -15.72 -5.80
CA ASP A 47 -11.00 -14.96 -5.82
C ASP A 47 -10.08 -15.27 -4.64
N ALA A 48 -10.58 -15.98 -3.61
CA ALA A 48 -9.79 -16.33 -2.44
C ALA A 48 -9.85 -17.81 -2.06
N ARG A 49 -8.77 -18.32 -1.46
CA ARG A 49 -8.72 -19.65 -0.83
C ARG A 49 -7.96 -19.58 0.49
N VAL A 50 -8.49 -20.31 1.46
CA VAL A 50 -7.84 -20.55 2.75
C VAL A 50 -7.70 -22.05 2.97
N GLY A 51 -6.58 -22.46 3.51
CA GLY A 51 -6.28 -23.84 3.89
C GLY A 51 -5.61 -23.91 5.26
N ASP A 52 -5.07 -25.07 5.63
CA ASP A 52 -4.35 -25.26 6.87
C ASP A 52 -3.02 -24.49 6.86
N GLY A 53 -3.02 -23.29 7.45
CA GLY A 53 -1.87 -22.39 7.52
C GLY A 53 -1.47 -21.76 6.18
N SER A 54 -2.41 -21.61 5.25
CA SER A 54 -2.17 -21.02 3.94
C SER A 54 -3.35 -20.17 3.46
N TYR A 55 -3.06 -19.14 2.70
CA TYR A 55 -4.04 -18.24 2.09
C TYR A 55 -3.55 -17.76 0.74
N ALA A 56 -4.45 -17.62 -0.23
CA ALA A 56 -4.20 -16.87 -1.46
C ALA A 56 -5.41 -16.04 -1.87
N PHE A 57 -5.13 -14.90 -2.47
CA PHE A 57 -6.11 -14.00 -3.08
C PHE A 57 -5.64 -13.63 -4.50
N VAL A 58 -6.57 -13.57 -5.44
CA VAL A 58 -6.29 -13.28 -6.84
C VAL A 58 -7.16 -12.12 -7.29
N ASP A 59 -6.51 -11.01 -7.66
CA ASP A 59 -7.17 -9.79 -8.10
C ASP A 59 -6.78 -9.41 -9.53
N GLY A 60 -7.77 -9.06 -10.35
CA GLY A 60 -7.59 -8.69 -11.76
C GLY A 60 -7.84 -7.19 -11.97
N PHE A 61 -6.88 -6.49 -12.58
CA PHE A 61 -6.97 -5.04 -12.84
C PHE A 61 -7.79 -4.66 -14.08
N GLY A 62 -8.39 -5.64 -14.78
CA GLY A 62 -9.21 -5.38 -15.97
C GLY A 62 -8.42 -5.05 -17.25
N ASP A 63 -7.10 -4.88 -17.17
CA ASP A 63 -6.19 -4.59 -18.29
C ASP A 63 -5.30 -5.79 -18.69
N GLY A 64 -5.64 -6.97 -18.18
CA GLY A 64 -4.91 -8.22 -18.38
C GLY A 64 -3.82 -8.48 -17.33
N ARG A 65 -3.56 -7.55 -16.44
CA ARG A 65 -2.73 -7.76 -15.25
C ARG A 65 -3.53 -8.43 -14.15
N VAL A 66 -2.89 -9.35 -13.45
CA VAL A 66 -3.49 -10.08 -12.31
C VAL A 66 -2.47 -10.15 -11.19
N TRP A 67 -2.88 -9.79 -10.00
CA TRP A 67 -2.09 -9.94 -8.79
C TRP A 67 -2.48 -11.21 -8.04
N ILE A 68 -1.48 -11.93 -7.54
CA ILE A 68 -1.63 -13.13 -6.72
C ILE A 68 -0.95 -12.86 -5.38
N ASP A 69 -1.74 -12.68 -4.35
CA ASP A 69 -1.26 -12.64 -2.98
C ASP A 69 -1.21 -14.04 -2.38
N VAL A 70 -0.12 -14.35 -1.68
CA VAL A 70 0.03 -15.61 -0.96
C VAL A 70 0.56 -15.32 0.44
N ALA A 71 -0.06 -15.90 1.46
CA ALA A 71 0.35 -15.78 2.85
C ALA A 71 0.41 -17.16 3.54
N GLY A 72 1.30 -17.26 4.54
CA GLY A 72 1.54 -18.49 5.27
C GLY A 72 2.31 -19.52 4.44
N ARG A 73 1.97 -20.79 4.58
CA ARG A 73 2.69 -21.90 3.95
C ARG A 73 2.38 -22.00 2.44
N PRO A 74 3.37 -21.89 1.53
CA PRO A 74 3.16 -22.03 0.10
C PRO A 74 2.95 -23.51 -0.27
N THR A 75 1.69 -23.94 -0.46
CA THR A 75 1.39 -25.30 -0.90
C THR A 75 1.22 -25.37 -2.43
N PRO A 76 1.65 -26.45 -3.10
CA PRO A 76 1.44 -26.60 -4.53
C PRO A 76 -0.02 -26.46 -4.96
N GLU A 77 -0.95 -27.05 -4.20
CA GLU A 77 -2.39 -26.97 -4.44
C GLU A 77 -2.91 -25.52 -4.46
N LEU A 78 -2.45 -24.69 -3.50
CA LEU A 78 -2.85 -23.30 -3.42
C LEU A 78 -2.38 -22.50 -4.64
N PHE A 79 -1.11 -22.67 -5.03
CA PHE A 79 -0.56 -22.00 -6.21
C PHE A 79 -1.18 -22.49 -7.51
N ASP A 80 -1.47 -23.81 -7.65
CA ASP A 80 -2.13 -24.36 -8.83
C ASP A 80 -3.52 -23.74 -8.99
N TRP A 81 -4.27 -23.61 -7.90
CA TRP A 81 -5.54 -22.92 -7.90
C TRP A 81 -5.39 -21.42 -8.24
N ALA A 82 -4.45 -20.72 -7.61
CA ALA A 82 -4.25 -19.29 -7.83
C ALA A 82 -3.88 -18.97 -9.29
N GLU A 83 -2.97 -19.75 -9.88
CA GLU A 83 -2.63 -19.61 -11.30
C GLU A 83 -3.79 -19.98 -12.24
N ALA A 84 -4.62 -20.97 -11.89
CA ALA A 84 -5.81 -21.30 -12.66
C ALA A 84 -6.81 -20.14 -12.65
N ARG A 85 -7.06 -19.56 -11.46
CA ARG A 85 -7.94 -18.39 -11.34
C ARG A 85 -7.37 -17.17 -12.06
N ALA A 86 -6.07 -16.93 -11.95
CA ALA A 86 -5.43 -15.81 -12.62
C ALA A 86 -5.57 -15.87 -14.15
N ARG A 87 -5.53 -17.07 -14.77
CA ARG A 87 -5.77 -17.24 -16.21
C ARG A 87 -7.17 -16.85 -16.68
N GLU A 88 -8.16 -16.94 -15.79
CA GLU A 88 -9.52 -16.47 -16.09
C GLU A 88 -9.63 -14.94 -16.12
N LEU A 89 -8.73 -14.24 -15.41
CA LEU A 89 -8.75 -12.79 -15.23
C LEU A 89 -7.77 -12.04 -16.15
N GLY A 90 -6.69 -12.70 -16.58
CA GLY A 90 -5.70 -12.05 -17.45
C GLY A 90 -4.57 -12.97 -17.89
N SER A 91 -3.50 -12.37 -18.42
CA SER A 91 -2.36 -13.08 -19.00
C SER A 91 -1.00 -12.63 -18.45
N ARG A 92 -0.95 -11.59 -17.62
CA ARG A 92 0.26 -11.12 -16.96
C ARG A 92 0.08 -11.23 -15.45
N PHE A 93 0.74 -12.19 -14.85
CA PHE A 93 0.60 -12.49 -13.43
C PHE A 93 1.73 -11.83 -12.64
N PHE A 94 1.36 -11.11 -11.61
CA PHE A 94 2.25 -10.56 -10.61
C PHE A 94 2.02 -11.28 -9.29
N ALA A 95 3.10 -11.58 -8.61
CA ALA A 95 3.08 -12.12 -7.26
C ALA A 95 4.33 -11.66 -6.53
N GLY A 96 4.28 -11.62 -5.22
CA GLY A 96 5.42 -11.17 -4.45
C GLY A 96 5.48 -11.74 -3.06
N GLY A 97 6.54 -11.35 -2.37
CA GLY A 97 6.76 -11.69 -0.97
C GLY A 97 7.83 -10.80 -0.36
N TRP A 98 7.80 -10.69 0.95
CA TRP A 98 8.89 -10.08 1.70
C TRP A 98 10.17 -10.87 1.48
N THR A 99 11.32 -10.20 1.42
CA THR A 99 12.61 -10.89 1.22
C THR A 99 12.98 -11.86 2.35
N SER A 100 12.25 -11.84 3.45
CA SER A 100 12.28 -12.84 4.54
C SER A 100 11.48 -14.10 4.24
N GLN A 101 10.62 -14.11 3.21
CA GLN A 101 9.72 -15.22 2.87
C GLN A 101 10.37 -16.17 1.85
N ASP A 102 11.51 -16.76 2.19
CA ASP A 102 12.28 -17.62 1.29
C ASP A 102 11.46 -18.72 0.61
N ALA A 103 10.54 -19.34 1.34
CA ALA A 103 9.72 -20.43 0.81
C ALA A 103 8.73 -19.96 -0.28
N VAL A 104 8.11 -18.78 -0.11
CA VAL A 104 7.20 -18.19 -1.11
C VAL A 104 7.99 -17.79 -2.33
N LEU A 105 9.12 -17.08 -2.17
CA LEU A 105 9.95 -16.61 -3.26
C LEU A 105 10.55 -17.76 -4.07
N ALA A 106 11.01 -18.82 -3.40
CA ALA A 106 11.51 -20.02 -4.06
C ALA A 106 10.42 -20.72 -4.89
N GLU A 107 9.18 -20.81 -4.37
CA GLU A 107 8.06 -21.41 -5.09
C GLU A 107 7.67 -20.57 -6.32
N LEU A 108 7.63 -19.22 -6.21
CA LEU A 108 7.41 -18.34 -7.35
C LEU A 108 8.45 -18.58 -8.46
N GLN A 109 9.74 -18.61 -8.10
CA GLN A 109 10.83 -18.89 -9.05
C GLN A 109 10.69 -20.28 -9.71
N ARG A 110 10.38 -21.31 -8.92
CA ARG A 110 10.15 -22.66 -9.42
C ARG A 110 9.00 -22.73 -10.44
N ARG A 111 7.99 -21.87 -10.26
CA ARG A 111 6.83 -21.74 -11.16
C ARG A 111 7.08 -20.84 -12.37
N GLY A 112 8.29 -20.31 -12.52
CA GLY A 112 8.71 -19.51 -13.66
C GLY A 112 8.38 -18.01 -13.53
N PHE A 113 7.98 -17.54 -12.36
CA PHE A 113 7.94 -16.11 -12.07
C PHE A 113 9.36 -15.55 -12.00
N ARG A 114 9.57 -14.36 -12.52
CA ARG A 114 10.87 -13.68 -12.54
C ARG A 114 10.77 -12.36 -11.79
N LEU A 115 11.77 -12.08 -10.96
CA LEU A 115 11.88 -10.79 -10.27
C LEU A 115 11.87 -9.66 -11.30
N THR A 116 10.96 -8.73 -11.14
CA THR A 116 10.83 -7.54 -12.00
C THR A 116 11.02 -6.25 -11.25
N ARG A 117 10.68 -6.23 -9.96
CA ARG A 117 10.69 -5.00 -9.18
C ARG A 117 10.85 -5.27 -7.69
N THR A 118 11.27 -4.24 -6.96
CA THR A 118 11.33 -4.28 -5.50
C THR A 118 10.60 -3.05 -4.95
N SER A 119 9.76 -3.23 -3.96
CA SER A 119 9.24 -2.11 -3.17
C SER A 119 9.85 -2.14 -1.77
N PHE A 120 10.00 -0.94 -1.18
CA PHE A 120 10.58 -0.78 0.14
C PHE A 120 9.55 -0.38 1.16
N ARG A 121 9.69 -0.91 2.37
CA ARG A 121 9.18 -0.28 3.57
C ARG A 121 10.26 0.62 4.13
N MET A 122 9.92 1.89 4.30
CA MET A 122 10.83 2.84 4.95
C MET A 122 10.21 3.35 6.24
N ALA A 123 11.04 3.54 7.25
CA ALA A 123 10.59 4.05 8.56
C ALA A 123 11.59 5.02 9.16
N ILE A 124 11.09 5.84 10.08
CA ILE A 124 11.85 6.72 10.96
C ILE A 124 11.32 6.62 12.38
N ASP A 125 12.23 6.63 13.36
CA ASP A 125 11.88 6.80 14.77
C ASP A 125 11.74 8.28 15.08
N LEU A 126 10.72 8.67 15.84
CA LEU A 126 10.42 10.04 16.22
C LEU A 126 10.91 10.40 17.65
N ASP A 127 11.83 9.62 18.22
CA ASP A 127 12.38 9.85 19.55
C ASP A 127 13.10 11.20 19.65
N GLU A 128 13.76 11.61 18.58
CA GLU A 128 14.37 12.93 18.44
C GLU A 128 13.43 13.92 17.74
N PRO A 129 13.49 15.25 18.09
CA PRO A 129 12.74 16.25 17.35
C PRO A 129 13.16 16.30 15.89
N THR A 130 12.22 16.02 14.97
CA THR A 130 12.43 16.31 13.56
C THR A 130 12.32 17.81 13.28
N PRO A 131 13.04 18.36 12.30
CA PRO A 131 12.83 19.73 11.86
C PRO A 131 11.37 20.00 11.53
N GLY A 132 10.88 21.20 11.83
CA GLY A 132 9.55 21.62 11.38
C GLY A 132 9.47 21.68 9.85
N PRO A 133 8.24 21.67 9.28
CA PRO A 133 8.05 21.85 7.85
C PRO A 133 8.50 23.26 7.42
N ASP A 134 9.39 23.31 6.43
CA ASP A 134 9.80 24.54 5.75
C ASP A 134 8.99 24.66 4.46
N TRP A 135 7.91 25.42 4.48
CA TRP A 135 7.01 25.57 3.36
C TRP A 135 7.55 26.61 2.36
N PRO A 136 7.52 26.32 1.04
CA PRO A 136 7.71 27.36 0.04
C PRO A 136 6.74 28.53 0.26
N ALA A 137 7.18 29.76 0.02
CA ALA A 137 6.47 30.99 0.43
C ALA A 137 5.04 31.10 -0.14
N GLU A 138 4.80 30.53 -1.34
CA GLU A 138 3.51 30.50 -2.01
C GLU A 138 2.58 29.36 -1.60
N ILE A 139 3.04 28.48 -0.68
CA ILE A 139 2.28 27.27 -0.27
C ILE A 139 1.49 27.51 0.99
N GLU A 140 0.19 27.25 0.90
CA GLU A 140 -0.75 27.27 2.03
C GLU A 140 -1.18 25.85 2.38
N PRO A 141 -0.63 25.23 3.45
CA PRO A 141 -1.03 23.91 3.90
C PRO A 141 -2.26 23.98 4.82
N ARG A 142 -3.22 23.08 4.60
CA ARG A 142 -4.37 22.91 5.50
C ARG A 142 -4.74 21.44 5.69
N ALA A 143 -5.49 21.15 6.74
CA ALA A 143 -6.10 19.85 6.94
C ALA A 143 -7.26 19.64 5.97
N PHE A 144 -7.64 18.36 5.79
CA PHE A 144 -8.84 17.96 5.06
C PHE A 144 -10.09 18.63 5.65
N ARG A 145 -11.04 18.96 4.78
CA ARG A 145 -12.37 19.44 5.13
C ARG A 145 -13.42 18.63 4.36
N PRO A 146 -14.61 18.40 4.93
CA PRO A 146 -15.72 17.80 4.19
C PRO A 146 -15.96 18.56 2.87
N GLY A 147 -16.01 17.82 1.76
CA GLY A 147 -16.08 18.35 0.41
C GLY A 147 -14.75 18.34 -0.37
N ASP A 148 -13.63 18.03 0.30
CA ASP A 148 -12.32 17.92 -0.36
C ASP A 148 -12.10 16.54 -1.04
N GLU A 149 -12.95 15.56 -0.81
CA GLU A 149 -12.76 14.16 -1.22
C GLU A 149 -12.41 14.04 -2.70
N ARG A 150 -13.12 14.80 -3.55
CA ARG A 150 -12.89 14.80 -5.00
C ARG A 150 -11.52 15.39 -5.36
N VAL A 151 -11.10 16.44 -4.66
CA VAL A 151 -9.79 17.08 -4.87
C VAL A 151 -8.65 16.11 -4.54
N PHE A 152 -8.77 15.38 -3.43
CA PHE A 152 -7.77 14.37 -3.05
C PHE A 152 -7.73 13.21 -4.05
N TYR A 153 -8.88 12.73 -4.51
CA TYR A 153 -8.96 11.70 -5.55
C TYR A 153 -8.26 12.16 -6.84
N GLU A 154 -8.59 13.35 -7.35
CA GLU A 154 -8.03 13.88 -8.59
C GLU A 154 -6.52 14.10 -8.49
N LEU A 155 -6.04 14.65 -7.36
CA LEU A 155 -4.60 14.76 -7.09
C LEU A 155 -3.91 13.40 -7.03
N HIS A 156 -4.55 12.39 -6.44
CA HIS A 156 -4.01 11.03 -6.37
C HIS A 156 -3.86 10.47 -7.79
N GLN A 157 -4.90 10.51 -8.61
CA GLN A 157 -4.84 10.07 -10.00
C GLN A 157 -3.76 10.80 -10.79
N GLU A 158 -3.70 12.15 -10.70
CA GLU A 158 -2.74 12.97 -11.44
C GLU A 158 -1.29 12.68 -11.03
N THR A 159 -1.02 12.64 -9.74
CA THR A 159 0.36 12.53 -9.24
C THR A 159 0.97 11.14 -9.39
N PHE A 160 0.14 10.10 -9.52
CA PHE A 160 0.53 8.70 -9.71
C PHE A 160 0.35 8.19 -11.15
N ALA A 161 -0.08 9.03 -12.09
CA ALA A 161 -0.24 8.64 -13.50
C ALA A 161 1.05 8.14 -14.15
N ASP A 162 2.21 8.59 -13.67
CA ASP A 162 3.53 8.23 -14.20
C ASP A 162 4.23 7.11 -13.42
N THR A 163 3.56 6.51 -12.44
CA THR A 163 4.14 5.41 -11.65
C THR A 163 4.11 4.10 -12.40
N TRP A 164 4.86 3.11 -11.94
CA TRP A 164 4.88 1.77 -12.52
C TRP A 164 3.50 1.11 -12.53
N GLU A 165 2.72 1.31 -11.50
CA GLU A 165 1.31 0.98 -11.43
C GLU A 165 0.49 2.26 -11.42
N PRO A 166 0.11 2.79 -12.62
CA PRO A 166 -0.76 3.95 -12.65
C PRO A 166 -2.09 3.58 -12.00
N ILE A 167 -2.55 4.44 -11.13
CA ILE A 167 -3.82 4.26 -10.44
C ILE A 167 -4.93 4.53 -11.44
N GLY A 168 -5.67 3.48 -11.82
CA GLY A 168 -6.79 3.55 -12.75
C GLY A 168 -8.14 3.37 -12.06
N GLU A 169 -8.19 3.46 -10.73
CA GLU A 169 -9.39 3.25 -9.95
C GLU A 169 -10.43 4.36 -10.16
N THR A 170 -11.68 3.98 -10.14
CA THR A 170 -12.81 4.93 -10.12
C THR A 170 -12.88 5.67 -8.78
N TYR A 171 -13.62 6.79 -8.74
CA TYR A 171 -13.86 7.47 -7.47
C TYR A 171 -14.54 6.57 -6.41
N SER A 172 -15.42 5.66 -6.82
CA SER A 172 -16.09 4.75 -5.89
C SER A 172 -15.12 3.75 -5.26
N GLU A 173 -14.20 3.20 -6.05
CA GLU A 173 -13.15 2.29 -5.56
C GLU A 173 -12.17 3.02 -4.64
N TRP A 174 -11.74 4.22 -5.03
CA TRP A 174 -10.92 5.08 -4.19
C TRP A 174 -11.61 5.42 -2.87
N ALA A 175 -12.88 5.81 -2.93
CA ALA A 175 -13.67 6.14 -1.74
C ALA A 175 -13.82 4.94 -0.80
N HIS A 176 -13.99 3.74 -1.35
CA HIS A 176 -14.04 2.49 -0.57
C HIS A 176 -12.76 2.26 0.26
N GLN A 177 -11.58 2.62 -0.31
CA GLN A 177 -10.29 2.41 0.35
C GLN A 177 -9.90 3.53 1.32
N PHE A 178 -10.31 4.77 1.03
CA PHE A 178 -9.77 5.95 1.71
C PHE A 178 -10.77 6.68 2.59
N LEU A 179 -12.07 6.60 2.31
CA LEU A 179 -13.10 7.29 3.09
C LEU A 179 -13.71 6.43 4.20
N VAL A 180 -12.96 5.43 4.67
CA VAL A 180 -13.34 4.62 5.83
C VAL A 180 -12.78 5.23 7.12
N PRO A 181 -13.46 5.05 8.28
CA PRO A 181 -13.04 5.68 9.54
C PRO A 181 -11.60 5.37 9.97
N GLU A 182 -11.09 4.19 9.63
CA GLU A 182 -9.75 3.72 9.97
C GLU A 182 -8.66 4.45 9.20
N VAL A 183 -9.00 5.00 8.03
CA VAL A 183 -8.04 5.66 7.11
C VAL A 183 -8.28 7.17 7.06
N LEU A 184 -9.53 7.61 7.02
CA LEU A 184 -9.86 9.04 6.98
C LEU A 184 -9.74 9.65 8.38
N VAL A 185 -8.59 10.20 8.66
CA VAL A 185 -8.33 11.03 9.84
C VAL A 185 -8.09 12.47 9.37
N PRO A 186 -9.12 13.32 9.36
CA PRO A 186 -9.08 14.65 8.72
C PRO A 186 -7.88 15.51 9.08
N GLU A 187 -7.46 15.49 10.34
CA GLU A 187 -6.35 16.27 10.83
C GLU A 187 -4.99 15.79 10.32
N LEU A 188 -4.89 14.49 9.95
CA LEU A 188 -3.68 13.89 9.40
C LEU A 188 -3.61 13.99 7.88
N TRP A 189 -4.72 14.28 7.22
CA TRP A 189 -4.72 14.55 5.79
C TRP A 189 -4.37 16.01 5.53
N THR A 190 -3.40 16.24 4.67
CA THR A 190 -2.93 17.59 4.33
C THR A 190 -3.15 17.87 2.85
N LEU A 191 -3.83 18.96 2.54
CA LEU A 191 -3.85 19.58 1.23
C LEU A 191 -2.93 20.80 1.25
N ALA A 192 -2.04 20.92 0.28
CA ALA A 192 -1.21 22.09 0.06
C ALA A 192 -1.63 22.76 -1.24
N THR A 193 -1.92 24.07 -1.17
CA THR A 193 -2.31 24.89 -2.33
C THR A 193 -1.23 25.91 -2.64
N ALA A 194 -1.10 26.28 -3.92
CA ALA A 194 -0.28 27.39 -4.39
C ALA A 194 -1.21 28.34 -5.16
N ASP A 195 -1.27 29.61 -4.78
CA ASP A 195 -2.18 30.59 -5.39
C ASP A 195 -3.66 30.13 -5.43
N GLY A 196 -4.07 29.39 -4.39
CA GLY A 196 -5.42 28.82 -4.28
C GLY A 196 -5.64 27.49 -5.02
N GLU A 197 -4.71 27.06 -5.88
CA GLU A 197 -4.80 25.83 -6.65
C GLU A 197 -4.12 24.65 -5.92
N PRO A 198 -4.68 23.42 -5.95
CA PRO A 198 -4.05 22.25 -5.35
C PRO A 198 -2.66 21.99 -5.95
N ALA A 199 -1.63 21.89 -5.09
CA ALA A 199 -0.23 21.69 -5.49
C ALA A 199 0.35 20.36 -5.02
N GLY A 200 -0.16 19.83 -3.89
CA GLY A 200 0.28 18.56 -3.35
C GLY A 200 -0.56 18.15 -2.14
N PHE A 201 -0.38 16.92 -1.70
CA PHE A 201 -1.17 16.37 -0.59
C PHE A 201 -0.45 15.23 0.13
N ALA A 202 -0.91 14.91 1.33
CA ALA A 202 -0.55 13.72 2.06
C ALA A 202 -1.79 13.10 2.70
N LEU A 203 -1.97 11.79 2.53
CA LEU A 203 -2.97 10.97 3.22
C LEU A 203 -2.24 10.16 4.28
N CYS A 204 -2.53 10.42 5.54
CA CYS A 204 -1.88 9.79 6.66
C CYS A 204 -2.92 9.28 7.66
N HIS A 205 -2.61 8.16 8.33
CA HIS A 205 -3.45 7.60 9.38
C HIS A 205 -2.59 6.90 10.44
N PRO A 206 -3.09 6.69 11.68
CA PRO A 206 -2.48 5.79 12.64
C PRO A 206 -2.47 4.36 12.07
N HIS A 207 -1.46 3.56 12.38
CA HIS A 207 -1.51 2.15 12.04
C HIS A 207 -2.55 1.45 12.94
N ALA A 208 -3.37 0.56 12.34
CA ALA A 208 -4.53 0.00 13.03
C ALA A 208 -4.15 -0.91 14.22
N VAL A 209 -3.05 -1.62 14.11
CA VAL A 209 -2.60 -2.59 15.14
C VAL A 209 -1.46 -2.03 16.00
N ASP A 210 -0.53 -1.30 15.40
CA ASP A 210 0.61 -0.72 16.11
C ASP A 210 0.32 0.75 16.44
N SER A 211 -0.10 1.02 17.67
CA SER A 211 -0.46 2.37 18.14
C SER A 211 0.71 3.36 18.16
N ASP A 212 1.95 2.88 18.13
CA ASP A 212 3.15 3.71 18.09
C ASP A 212 3.56 4.10 16.67
N LEU A 213 2.89 3.51 15.65
CA LEU A 213 3.21 3.69 14.24
C LEU A 213 2.22 4.63 13.54
N GLY A 214 2.71 5.73 12.99
CA GLY A 214 2.02 6.54 12.00
C GLY A 214 2.30 6.04 10.59
N TRP A 215 1.31 6.08 9.71
CA TRP A 215 1.44 5.59 8.34
C TRP A 215 1.19 6.70 7.32
N VAL A 216 2.19 7.01 6.48
CA VAL A 216 2.03 7.86 5.31
C VAL A 216 1.58 6.98 4.15
N ARG A 217 0.27 6.92 3.93
CA ARG A 217 -0.32 6.05 2.91
C ARG A 217 -0.09 6.56 1.49
N VAL A 218 -0.25 7.87 1.30
CA VAL A 218 -0.02 8.54 0.01
C VAL A 218 0.64 9.88 0.25
N LEU A 219 1.63 10.22 -0.56
CA LEU A 219 2.23 11.55 -0.65
C LEU A 219 2.41 11.90 -2.11
N GLY A 220 1.72 12.93 -2.56
CA GLY A 220 1.74 13.37 -3.95
C GLY A 220 2.04 14.86 -4.10
N VAL A 221 2.84 15.18 -5.12
CA VAL A 221 3.14 16.58 -5.51
C VAL A 221 2.92 16.71 -7.01
N ARG A 222 2.09 17.65 -7.42
CA ARG A 222 1.88 17.99 -8.83
C ARG A 222 3.21 18.26 -9.54
N ARG A 223 3.33 17.80 -10.78
CA ARG A 223 4.57 17.94 -11.56
C ARG A 223 5.06 19.39 -11.61
N SER A 224 4.17 20.37 -11.77
CA SER A 224 4.47 21.81 -11.78
C SER A 224 5.03 22.36 -10.47
N SER A 225 4.80 21.64 -9.33
CA SER A 225 5.21 22.05 -7.99
C SER A 225 6.38 21.22 -7.44
N ARG A 226 6.90 20.26 -8.23
CA ARG A 226 8.06 19.44 -7.84
C ARG A 226 9.37 20.26 -7.81
N GLY A 227 10.37 19.72 -7.09
CA GLY A 227 11.72 20.33 -7.00
C GLY A 227 11.82 21.57 -6.14
N ARG A 228 10.73 21.98 -5.46
CA ARG A 228 10.63 23.20 -4.64
C ARG A 228 10.54 22.93 -3.14
N GLY A 229 10.78 21.71 -2.68
CA GLY A 229 10.74 21.33 -1.27
C GLY A 229 9.35 20.94 -0.74
N LEU A 230 8.28 21.04 -1.54
CA LEU A 230 6.91 20.77 -1.10
C LEU A 230 6.72 19.33 -0.54
N GLY A 231 7.26 18.31 -1.22
CA GLY A 231 7.17 16.93 -0.73
C GLY A 231 7.84 16.75 0.64
N ARG A 232 8.99 17.41 0.85
CA ARG A 232 9.68 17.40 2.14
C ARG A 232 8.86 18.10 3.23
N ALA A 233 8.26 19.23 2.93
CA ALA A 233 7.42 19.99 3.88
C ALA A 233 6.17 19.18 4.29
N LEU A 234 5.49 18.52 3.31
CA LEU A 234 4.36 17.62 3.58
C LEU A 234 4.75 16.47 4.53
N LEU A 235 5.90 15.85 4.27
CA LEU A 235 6.39 14.73 5.07
C LEU A 235 6.76 15.16 6.51
N LEU A 236 7.48 16.27 6.65
CA LEU A 236 7.84 16.80 7.97
C LEU A 236 6.59 17.25 8.76
N ARG A 237 5.57 17.77 8.07
CA ARG A 237 4.27 18.03 8.71
C ARG A 237 3.63 16.75 9.22
N ALA A 238 3.63 15.68 8.43
CA ALA A 238 3.09 14.38 8.86
C ALA A 238 3.84 13.87 10.11
N PHE A 239 5.16 13.95 10.13
CA PHE A 239 5.97 13.55 11.30
C PHE A 239 5.60 14.37 12.56
N ALA A 240 5.47 15.69 12.42
CA ALA A 240 5.06 16.56 13.54
C ALA A 240 3.66 16.21 14.05
N GLN A 241 2.71 15.93 13.16
CA GLN A 241 1.34 15.53 13.51
C GLN A 241 1.29 14.17 14.23
N PHE A 242 2.03 13.17 13.74
CA PHE A 242 2.13 11.86 14.38
C PHE A 242 2.78 11.95 15.77
N ARG A 243 3.88 12.69 15.87
CA ARG A 243 4.55 12.92 17.16
C ARG A 243 3.64 13.63 18.18
N HIS A 244 2.88 14.65 17.72
CA HIS A 244 1.90 15.33 18.57
C HIS A 244 0.83 14.39 19.13
N ARG A 245 0.51 13.32 18.39
CA ARG A 245 -0.40 12.25 18.81
C ARG A 245 0.28 11.15 19.65
N GLY A 246 1.56 11.30 19.96
CA GLY A 246 2.30 10.35 20.81
C GLY A 246 2.88 9.16 20.06
N MET A 247 2.77 9.12 18.73
CA MET A 247 3.38 8.05 17.95
C MET A 247 4.90 8.18 17.92
N ARG A 248 5.58 7.05 17.98
CA ARG A 248 7.03 6.99 18.11
C ARG A 248 7.74 6.65 16.81
N ARG A 249 7.01 6.14 15.81
CA ARG A 249 7.54 5.77 14.49
C ARG A 249 6.62 6.26 13.38
N VAL A 250 7.20 6.48 12.21
CA VAL A 250 6.45 6.71 10.96
C VAL A 250 6.96 5.77 9.89
N GLY A 251 6.04 5.10 9.21
CA GLY A 251 6.33 4.21 8.10
C GLY A 251 5.62 4.62 6.82
N LEU A 252 6.15 4.13 5.70
CA LEU A 252 5.54 4.22 4.37
C LEU A 252 6.02 3.09 3.46
N GLY A 253 5.28 2.86 2.37
CA GLY A 253 5.71 2.02 1.26
C GLY A 253 6.17 2.88 0.08
N VAL A 254 7.20 2.43 -0.64
CA VAL A 254 7.70 3.11 -1.84
C VAL A 254 8.27 2.11 -2.84
N ASP A 255 8.06 2.39 -4.12
CA ASP A 255 8.72 1.68 -5.21
C ASP A 255 10.24 1.92 -5.16
N GLY A 256 11.02 0.84 -5.16
CA GLY A 256 12.48 0.91 -5.14
C GLY A 256 13.08 1.63 -6.35
N GLU A 257 12.38 1.63 -7.49
CA GLU A 257 12.78 2.29 -8.73
C GLU A 257 11.92 3.53 -9.04
N SER A 258 11.42 4.21 -7.98
CA SER A 258 10.54 5.37 -8.16
C SER A 258 11.14 6.42 -9.10
N PRO A 259 10.48 6.75 -10.23
CA PRO A 259 10.99 7.72 -11.20
C PRO A 259 10.93 9.16 -10.68
N THR A 260 10.25 9.40 -9.57
CA THR A 260 10.05 10.75 -9.00
C THR A 260 11.14 11.16 -8.02
N GLY A 261 12.11 10.28 -7.71
CA GLY A 261 13.13 10.53 -6.69
C GLY A 261 12.58 10.43 -5.26
N ALA A 262 11.48 9.73 -5.04
CA ALA A 262 10.84 9.60 -3.72
C ALA A 262 11.77 8.96 -2.68
N ASN A 263 12.58 7.96 -3.07
CA ASN A 263 13.54 7.32 -2.17
C ASN A 263 14.53 8.34 -1.59
N ALA A 264 15.14 9.18 -2.43
CA ALA A 264 16.06 10.23 -1.98
C ALA A 264 15.38 11.27 -1.10
N LEU A 265 14.10 11.60 -1.37
CA LEU A 265 13.30 12.48 -0.51
C LEU A 265 13.16 11.87 0.90
N TYR A 266 12.77 10.60 1.00
CA TYR A 266 12.56 9.92 2.29
C TYR A 266 13.88 9.78 3.08
N GLU A 267 14.97 9.41 2.42
CA GLU A 267 16.30 9.36 3.02
C GLU A 267 16.74 10.75 3.54
N SER A 268 16.44 11.83 2.80
CA SER A 268 16.81 13.21 3.18
C SER A 268 16.14 13.70 4.46
N VAL A 269 15.07 13.06 4.92
CA VAL A 269 14.39 13.36 6.18
C VAL A 269 14.69 12.33 7.28
N GLY A 270 15.62 11.39 7.02
CA GLY A 270 16.10 10.41 8.00
C GLY A 270 15.36 9.07 7.99
N MET A 271 14.46 8.83 7.03
CA MET A 271 13.87 7.50 6.88
C MET A 271 14.91 6.50 6.33
N ARG A 272 14.78 5.26 6.72
CA ARG A 272 15.63 4.15 6.26
C ARG A 272 14.78 2.97 5.79
N VAL A 273 15.30 2.17 4.88
CA VAL A 273 14.69 0.91 4.46
C VAL A 273 14.72 -0.07 5.64
N VAL A 274 13.56 -0.57 6.03
CA VAL A 274 13.40 -1.56 7.11
C VAL A 274 12.98 -2.94 6.61
N ALA A 275 12.35 -3.01 5.43
CA ALA A 275 12.02 -4.26 4.77
C ALA A 275 11.91 -4.04 3.25
N GLN A 276 12.01 -5.17 2.51
CA GLN A 276 11.92 -5.18 1.06
C GLN A 276 10.89 -6.22 0.62
N PHE A 277 10.07 -5.86 -0.35
CA PHE A 277 9.08 -6.73 -0.98
C PHE A 277 9.48 -6.97 -2.43
N ALA A 278 9.70 -8.22 -2.79
CA ALA A 278 10.13 -8.63 -4.12
C ALA A 278 8.90 -8.94 -4.99
N ILE A 279 8.74 -8.21 -6.09
CA ILE A 279 7.64 -8.37 -7.04
C ILE A 279 8.15 -9.18 -8.23
N HIS A 280 7.46 -10.27 -8.54
CA HIS A 280 7.77 -11.17 -9.62
C HIS A 280 6.65 -11.16 -10.65
N GLU A 281 7.00 -11.34 -11.90
CA GLU A 281 6.08 -11.39 -13.04
C GLU A 281 6.21 -12.70 -13.80
N LYS A 282 5.08 -13.20 -14.30
CA LYS A 282 4.99 -14.31 -15.23
C LYS A 282 3.97 -13.99 -16.33
N ALA A 283 4.43 -13.95 -17.57
CA ALA A 283 3.53 -13.87 -18.72
C ALA A 283 3.06 -15.30 -19.09
N VAL A 284 1.78 -15.42 -19.40
CA VAL A 284 1.16 -16.69 -19.82
C VAL A 284 0.56 -16.48 -21.19
N ALA A 285 0.90 -17.41 -22.10
CA ALA A 285 0.42 -17.40 -23.48
C ALA A 285 -1.05 -17.83 -23.55
#